data_7950173d9f4f225d0af14cc300014f91
#
_entry.id   7950173d9f4f225d0af14cc300014f91
#
_cell.length_a   1.000
_cell.length_b   1.000
_cell.length_c   1.000
_cell.angle_alpha   90.00
_cell.angle_beta   90.00
_cell.angle_gamma   90.00
#
_symmetry.space_group_name_H-M   'P 1'
#
loop_
_entity.id
_entity.type
_entity.pdbx_description
1 polymer ?
#
loop_
_entity_poly.entity_id
_entity_poly.type
_entity_poly.pdbx_seq_one_letter_code
_entity_poly.pdbx_strand_id
1 'polypeptide(L)'
;MAHLDRHGSCLCGAISLTLRIANPSVSACHCSTCRKWGGGPLLVAEGQLTQLSGEQQVRIHDSSDWAERGFCGQCGSHLFYRLKSNGHHAVPVGLLDGYDDWQFDSQIFIESRPAYYLSLIHI
;
A
#
# COMPACT_ATOMS: atom_id res chain seq x y z
N MET A 1 -19.16 13.43 6.95
CA MET A 1 -17.96 13.38 6.13
C MET A 1 -18.01 12.21 5.19
N ALA A 2 -17.86 12.49 3.93
CA ALA A 2 -17.85 11.43 2.93
C ALA A 2 -16.55 10.62 3.01
N HIS A 3 -16.68 9.32 2.85
CA HIS A 3 -15.53 8.44 2.70
C HIS A 3 -15.89 7.34 1.70
N LEU A 4 -14.86 6.65 1.23
CA LEU A 4 -15.01 5.57 0.26
C LEU A 4 -14.42 4.30 0.84
N ASP A 5 -15.09 3.19 0.61
CA ASP A 5 -14.58 1.88 1.00
C ASP A 5 -14.08 1.16 -0.25
N ARG A 6 -12.84 0.68 -0.20
CA ARG A 6 -12.20 -0.02 -1.32
C ARG A 6 -11.84 -1.43 -0.90
N HIS A 7 -12.21 -2.40 -1.72
CA HIS A 7 -12.04 -3.81 -1.43
C HIS A 7 -10.93 -4.40 -2.29
N GLY A 8 -10.18 -5.32 -1.72
CA GLY A 8 -9.13 -6.01 -2.44
C GLY A 8 -8.80 -7.35 -1.83
N SER A 9 -7.99 -8.11 -2.54
CA SER A 9 -7.53 -9.42 -2.07
C SER A 9 -6.13 -9.69 -2.58
N CYS A 10 -5.43 -10.59 -1.88
CA CYS A 10 -4.11 -11.03 -2.35
C CYS A 10 -4.25 -11.92 -3.58
N LEU A 11 -3.12 -12.19 -4.22
CA LEU A 11 -3.09 -12.93 -5.48
C LEU A 11 -3.71 -14.32 -5.38
N CYS A 12 -3.48 -15.03 -4.27
CA CYS A 12 -4.04 -16.37 -4.06
C CYS A 12 -5.47 -16.35 -3.50
N GLY A 13 -5.97 -15.19 -3.10
CA GLY A 13 -7.32 -15.06 -2.58
C GLY A 13 -7.51 -15.43 -1.11
N ALA A 14 -6.45 -15.89 -0.44
CA ALA A 14 -6.56 -16.30 0.96
C ALA A 14 -6.87 -15.14 1.90
N ILE A 15 -6.47 -13.92 1.53
CA ILE A 15 -6.65 -12.72 2.34
C ILE A 15 -7.45 -11.70 1.53
N SER A 16 -8.47 -11.12 2.16
CA SER A 16 -9.20 -10.00 1.59
C SER A 16 -9.28 -8.88 2.62
N LEU A 17 -9.41 -7.64 2.15
CA LEU A 17 -9.45 -6.50 3.03
C LEU A 17 -10.32 -5.39 2.47
N THR A 18 -10.69 -4.47 3.35
CA THR A 18 -11.39 -3.25 2.99
C THR A 18 -10.64 -2.07 3.58
N LEU A 19 -10.31 -1.11 2.72
CA LEU A 19 -9.63 0.13 3.12
C LEU A 19 -10.62 1.29 2.99
N ARG A 20 -10.73 2.05 4.06
CA ARG A 20 -11.56 3.27 4.07
C ARG A 20 -10.66 4.47 3.78
N ILE A 21 -10.96 5.18 2.70
CA ILE A 21 -10.17 6.32 2.24
C ILE A 21 -11.04 7.58 2.22
N ALA A 22 -10.39 8.74 2.35
CA ALA A 22 -11.10 10.03 2.28
C ALA A 22 -11.36 10.45 0.84
N ASN A 23 -10.44 10.13 -0.08
CA ASN A 23 -10.54 10.45 -1.50
C ASN A 23 -9.70 9.43 -2.29
N PRO A 24 -9.93 9.32 -3.62
CA PRO A 24 -9.25 8.31 -4.41
C PRO A 24 -7.83 8.74 -4.85
N SER A 25 -7.00 9.10 -3.89
CA SER A 25 -5.62 9.55 -4.13
C SER A 25 -4.65 8.38 -4.10
N VAL A 26 -3.70 8.40 -5.04
CA VAL A 26 -2.58 7.47 -5.08
C VAL A 26 -1.29 8.25 -4.88
N SER A 27 -0.44 7.77 -3.99
CA SER A 27 0.89 8.34 -3.81
C SER A 27 1.97 7.30 -4.07
N ALA A 28 3.15 7.78 -4.46
CA ALA A 28 4.31 6.93 -4.70
C ALA A 28 5.39 7.21 -3.66
N CYS A 29 5.91 6.17 -3.04
CA CYS A 29 7.03 6.29 -2.12
C CYS A 29 8.29 5.74 -2.79
N HIS A 30 9.34 6.58 -2.89
CA HIS A 30 10.60 6.23 -3.52
C HIS A 30 11.70 5.88 -2.53
N CYS A 31 11.39 5.75 -1.24
CA CYS A 31 12.41 5.49 -0.24
C CYS A 31 13.07 4.12 -0.46
N SER A 32 14.29 3.98 0.06
CA SER A 32 15.06 2.75 -0.16
C SER A 32 14.36 1.51 0.36
N THR A 33 13.64 1.63 1.47
CA THR A 33 12.91 0.50 2.05
C THR A 33 11.76 0.06 1.16
N CYS A 34 10.96 1.00 0.65
CA CYS A 34 9.86 0.69 -0.26
C CYS A 34 10.37 0.10 -1.56
N ARG A 35 11.48 0.62 -2.11
CA ARG A 35 12.08 0.09 -3.33
C ARG A 35 12.60 -1.33 -3.13
N LYS A 36 13.20 -1.60 -1.97
CA LYS A 36 13.72 -2.93 -1.69
C LYS A 36 12.58 -3.93 -1.50
N TRP A 37 11.52 -3.51 -0.82
CA TRP A 37 10.38 -4.39 -0.54
C TRP A 37 9.63 -4.75 -1.82
N GLY A 38 9.35 -3.76 -2.65
CA GLY A 38 8.50 -3.95 -3.82
C GLY A 38 9.21 -3.97 -5.17
N GLY A 39 10.51 -3.65 -5.20
CA GLY A 39 11.27 -3.63 -6.44
C GLY A 39 11.21 -2.31 -7.20
N GLY A 40 10.52 -1.32 -6.70
CA GLY A 40 10.37 -0.01 -7.32
C GLY A 40 9.60 0.93 -6.43
N PRO A 41 9.07 2.02 -6.97
CA PRO A 41 8.25 2.91 -6.14
C PRO A 41 7.02 2.18 -5.66
N LEU A 42 6.63 2.43 -4.41
CA LEU A 42 5.43 1.82 -3.83
C LEU A 42 4.25 2.74 -4.07
N LEU A 43 3.30 2.28 -4.87
CA LEU A 43 2.08 3.05 -5.19
C LEU A 43 0.98 2.62 -4.21
N VAL A 44 0.53 3.55 -3.38
CA VAL A 44 -0.39 3.24 -2.30
C VAL A 44 -1.58 4.19 -2.25
N ALA A 45 -2.67 3.67 -1.68
CA ALA A 45 -3.78 4.46 -1.18
C ALA A 45 -3.73 4.40 0.35
N GLU A 46 -3.96 5.53 1.01
CA GLU A 46 -3.83 5.64 2.46
C GLU A 46 -5.19 5.78 3.14
N GLY A 47 -5.34 5.12 4.27
CA GLY A 47 -6.59 5.19 5.02
C GLY A 47 -6.58 4.27 6.21
N GLN A 48 -7.76 3.78 6.56
CA GLN A 48 -7.96 2.88 7.68
C GLN A 48 -8.45 1.54 7.17
N LEU A 49 -7.78 0.48 7.62
CA LEU A 49 -8.22 -0.88 7.32
C LEU A 49 -9.42 -1.19 8.22
N THR A 50 -10.59 -1.40 7.62
CA THR A 50 -11.82 -1.63 8.37
C THR A 50 -12.23 -3.09 8.41
N GLN A 51 -11.69 -3.91 7.51
CA GLN A 51 -11.97 -5.34 7.48
C GLN A 51 -10.75 -6.08 6.95
N LEU A 52 -10.47 -7.23 7.56
CA LEU A 52 -9.37 -8.10 7.14
C LEU A 52 -9.80 -9.53 7.38
N SER A 53 -9.90 -10.31 6.31
CA SER A 53 -10.25 -11.73 6.35
C SER A 53 -9.04 -12.56 5.96
N GLY A 54 -8.91 -13.75 6.54
CA GLY A 54 -7.75 -14.60 6.28
C GLY A 54 -6.54 -14.23 7.11
N GLU A 55 -6.76 -13.68 8.28
CA GLU A 55 -5.72 -13.13 9.16
C GLU A 55 -4.63 -14.14 9.50
N GLN A 56 -4.96 -15.42 9.56
CA GLN A 56 -4.00 -16.47 9.87
C GLN A 56 -2.90 -16.59 8.81
N GLN A 57 -3.15 -16.07 7.61
CA GLN A 57 -2.16 -16.08 6.53
C GLN A 57 -1.33 -14.80 6.47
N VAL A 58 -1.69 -13.79 7.26
CA VAL A 58 -0.94 -12.53 7.28
C VAL A 58 0.38 -12.72 8.01
N ARG A 59 1.46 -12.28 7.39
CA ARG A 59 2.78 -12.23 8.00
C ARG A 59 3.19 -10.78 8.14
N ILE A 60 3.84 -10.47 9.24
CA ILE A 60 4.25 -9.09 9.56
C ILE A 60 5.76 -9.03 9.63
N HIS A 61 6.33 -8.07 8.92
CA HIS A 61 7.73 -7.71 9.05
C HIS A 61 7.83 -6.37 9.79
N ASP A 62 8.53 -6.37 10.91
CA ASP A 62 8.78 -5.17 11.69
C ASP A 62 9.92 -4.41 11.03
N SER A 63 9.56 -3.50 10.11
CA SER A 63 10.53 -2.88 9.21
C SER A 63 11.28 -1.72 9.83
N SER A 64 10.73 -1.10 10.86
CA SER A 64 11.37 0.04 11.55
C SER A 64 10.69 0.27 12.89
N ASP A 65 11.24 1.24 13.66
CA ASP A 65 10.67 1.61 14.95
C ASP A 65 9.27 2.20 14.83
N TRP A 66 8.93 2.77 13.67
CA TRP A 66 7.67 3.49 13.48
C TRP A 66 6.66 2.75 12.62
N ALA A 67 7.06 1.67 11.93
CA ALA A 67 6.18 1.02 10.97
C ALA A 67 6.44 -0.47 10.85
N GLU A 68 5.42 -1.17 10.39
CA GLU A 68 5.52 -2.57 10.04
C GLU A 68 4.82 -2.82 8.70
N ARG A 69 5.15 -3.94 8.06
CA ARG A 69 4.64 -4.29 6.73
C ARG A 69 4.00 -5.66 6.76
N GLY A 70 2.80 -5.75 6.18
CA GLY A 70 2.06 -7.00 6.11
C GLY A 70 2.07 -7.58 4.72
N PHE A 71 2.16 -8.91 4.63
CA PHE A 71 2.12 -9.62 3.36
C PHE A 71 1.48 -10.98 3.56
N CYS A 72 1.01 -11.57 2.44
CA CYS A 72 0.41 -12.89 2.49
C CYS A 72 1.49 -13.96 2.63
N GLY A 73 1.40 -14.79 3.66
CA GLY A 73 2.36 -15.88 3.88
C GLY A 73 2.26 -17.00 2.85
N GLN A 74 1.16 -17.04 2.08
CA GLN A 74 0.93 -18.08 1.09
C GLN A 74 1.39 -17.67 -0.31
N CYS A 75 1.09 -16.45 -0.76
CA CYS A 75 1.44 -16.01 -2.11
C CYS A 75 2.44 -14.85 -2.15
N GLY A 76 2.75 -14.24 -1.00
CA GLY A 76 3.70 -13.15 -0.91
C GLY A 76 3.18 -11.77 -1.31
N SER A 77 1.91 -11.64 -1.67
CA SER A 77 1.35 -10.34 -2.02
C SER A 77 1.52 -9.35 -0.88
N HIS A 78 1.97 -8.13 -1.18
CA HIS A 78 2.07 -7.07 -0.19
C HIS A 78 0.68 -6.57 0.14
N LEU A 79 0.37 -6.46 1.44
CA LEU A 79 -0.97 -6.10 1.89
C LEU A 79 -1.05 -4.68 2.40
N PHE A 80 -0.06 -4.27 3.20
CA PHE A 80 -0.08 -2.93 3.77
C PHE A 80 1.26 -2.56 4.40
N TYR A 81 1.43 -1.26 4.52
CA TYR A 81 2.38 -0.60 5.40
C TYR A 81 1.54 0.04 6.51
N ARG A 82 1.92 -0.15 7.76
CA ARG A 82 1.13 0.34 8.89
C ARG A 82 2.00 1.13 9.85
N LEU A 83 1.55 2.34 10.20
CA LEU A 83 2.21 3.14 11.23
C LEU A 83 1.83 2.60 12.60
N LYS A 84 2.83 2.35 13.44
CA LYS A 84 2.62 1.80 14.77
C LYS A 84 1.93 2.79 15.72
N SER A 85 2.18 4.10 15.52
CA SER A 85 1.70 5.13 16.43
C SER A 85 0.18 5.30 16.39
N ASN A 86 -0.43 5.21 15.21
CA ASN A 86 -1.86 5.50 15.05
C ASN A 86 -2.62 4.45 14.24
N GLY A 87 -1.95 3.40 13.80
CA GLY A 87 -2.59 2.35 13.02
C GLY A 87 -2.97 2.74 11.59
N HIS A 88 -2.46 3.86 11.10
CA HIS A 88 -2.72 4.31 9.73
C HIS A 88 -2.12 3.32 8.73
N HIS A 89 -2.88 2.96 7.70
CA HIS A 89 -2.47 1.98 6.70
C HIS A 89 -2.23 2.63 5.35
N ALA A 90 -1.24 2.12 4.64
CA ALA A 90 -1.02 2.41 3.22
C ALA A 90 -1.07 1.07 2.49
N VAL A 91 -2.03 0.91 1.59
CA VAL A 91 -2.27 -0.34 0.88
C VAL A 91 -1.84 -0.19 -0.56
N PRO A 92 -1.03 -1.13 -1.10
CA PRO A 92 -0.68 -1.08 -2.52
C PRO A 92 -1.94 -0.96 -3.37
N VAL A 93 -1.99 0.06 -4.22
CA VAL A 93 -3.22 0.38 -4.94
C VAL A 93 -3.66 -0.74 -5.88
N GLY A 94 -2.70 -1.50 -6.40
CA GLY A 94 -3.01 -2.63 -7.26
C GLY A 94 -3.72 -3.78 -6.56
N LEU A 95 -3.71 -3.81 -5.24
CA LEU A 95 -4.46 -4.79 -4.46
C LEU A 95 -5.95 -4.51 -4.48
N LEU A 96 -6.33 -3.24 -4.69
CA LEU A 96 -7.71 -2.75 -4.64
C LEU A 96 -8.29 -2.73 -6.05
N ASP A 97 -8.92 -3.82 -6.45
CA ASP A 97 -9.35 -4.05 -7.82
C ASP A 97 -10.70 -3.41 -8.15
N GLY A 98 -10.93 -3.13 -9.43
CA GLY A 98 -12.24 -2.75 -9.94
C GLY A 98 -12.57 -1.28 -9.86
N TYR A 99 -11.61 -0.43 -9.57
CA TYR A 99 -11.81 1.01 -9.44
C TYR A 99 -11.02 1.74 -10.52
N ASP A 100 -11.64 2.76 -11.13
CA ASP A 100 -11.03 3.51 -12.24
C ASP A 100 -10.95 5.02 -11.98
N ASP A 101 -11.24 5.44 -10.75
CA ASP A 101 -11.30 6.86 -10.38
C ASP A 101 -10.04 7.35 -9.65
N TRP A 102 -9.01 6.52 -9.57
CA TRP A 102 -7.78 6.86 -8.85
C TRP A 102 -7.09 8.08 -9.49
N GLN A 103 -6.57 8.96 -8.62
CA GLN A 103 -5.80 10.13 -9.03
C GLN A 103 -4.40 10.03 -8.45
N PHE A 104 -3.39 9.97 -9.32
CA PHE A 104 -1.99 9.98 -8.88
C PHE A 104 -1.60 11.43 -8.59
N ASP A 105 -1.51 11.79 -7.31
CA ASP A 105 -1.40 13.20 -6.95
C ASP A 105 -0.23 13.52 -6.01
N SER A 106 0.55 12.55 -5.57
CA SER A 106 1.70 12.86 -4.71
C SER A 106 2.80 11.84 -4.81
N GLN A 107 4.02 12.29 -4.54
CA GLN A 107 5.19 11.44 -4.43
C GLN A 107 5.98 11.86 -3.22
N ILE A 108 6.45 10.87 -2.43
CA ILE A 108 7.25 11.14 -1.24
C ILE A 108 8.62 10.49 -1.39
N PHE A 109 9.61 11.09 -0.71
CA PHE A 109 11.01 10.65 -0.78
C PHE A 109 11.52 10.62 -2.22
N ILE A 110 11.11 11.61 -3.02
CA ILE A 110 11.47 11.68 -4.44
C ILE A 110 12.97 11.88 -4.65
N GLU A 111 13.65 12.49 -3.69
CA GLU A 111 15.12 12.67 -3.73
C GLU A 111 15.83 11.32 -3.64
N SER A 112 15.17 10.29 -3.16
CA SER A 112 15.72 8.93 -3.11
C SER A 112 15.47 8.13 -4.39
N ARG A 113 14.79 8.73 -5.37
CA ARG A 113 14.48 8.08 -6.63
C ARG A 113 15.78 7.75 -7.39
N PRO A 114 15.94 6.48 -7.81
CA PRO A 114 17.13 6.12 -8.58
C PRO A 114 17.17 6.85 -9.94
N ALA A 115 18.40 7.03 -10.46
CA ALA A 115 18.56 7.72 -11.75
C ALA A 115 18.07 6.90 -12.94
N TYR A 116 17.85 5.58 -12.74
CA TYR A 116 17.50 4.71 -13.86
C TYR A 116 16.03 4.77 -14.27
N TYR A 117 15.17 5.49 -13.52
CA TYR A 117 13.79 5.71 -13.96
C TYR A 117 13.34 7.16 -13.69
N LEU A 118 12.42 7.63 -14.53
CA LEU A 118 11.83 8.95 -14.38
C LEU A 118 10.68 8.89 -13.38
N SER A 119 10.28 10.07 -12.89
CA SER A 119 9.06 10.18 -12.11
C SER A 119 7.88 9.68 -12.95
N LEU A 120 6.94 8.98 -12.30
CA LEU A 120 5.78 8.42 -13.00
C LEU A 120 4.94 9.48 -13.69
N ILE A 121 4.98 10.72 -13.20
CA ILE A 121 4.21 11.81 -13.81
C ILE A 121 4.91 12.42 -15.04
N HIS A 122 6.12 11.98 -15.35
CA HIS A 122 6.90 12.50 -16.49
C HIS A 122 6.90 11.57 -17.70
N ILE A 123 6.17 10.49 -17.63
CA ILE A 123 6.13 9.51 -18.72
C ILE A 123 5.12 9.89 -19.79
#